data_f16ceaf729ece84d2a7e5ab350841eff
#
_entry.id   f16ceaf729ece84d2a7e5ab350841eff
#
_cell.length_a   1.000
_cell.length_b   1.000
_cell.length_c   1.000
_cell.angle_alpha   90.00
_cell.angle_beta   90.00
_cell.angle_gamma   90.00
#
_symmetry.space_group_name_H-M   'P 1'
#
loop_
_entity.id
_entity.type
_entity.pdbx_description
1 polymer ?
#
loop_
_entity_poly.entity_id
_entity_poly.type
_entity_poly.pdbx_seq_one_letter_code
_entity_poly.pdbx_strand_id
1 'polypeptide(L)'
;IAILNANYLAACLKDTYGIVYRGANGFVGHEMILECRKVHEETGISENDIAKRLMDYGYHAPTLSFPVHGTLMIEPTESESLAELDNFVDVMLNIWQEIQEVKNGEADKDDNVLINAPHPEYEIVSDRWEHSYTREKAAYPIESVRENKFWINVARVDNTLGDRKLLPTRYGTFE
;
A
#
# COMPACT_ATOMS: atom_id res chain seq x y z
N ILE A 1 -6.24 -3.22 -24.34
CA ILE A 1 -5.00 -2.98 -23.58
C ILE A 1 -5.27 -3.07 -22.09
N ALA A 2 -6.27 -2.40 -21.49
CA ALA A 2 -6.54 -2.46 -20.04
C ALA A 2 -6.64 -3.90 -19.49
N ILE A 3 -7.36 -4.79 -20.18
CA ILE A 3 -7.44 -6.22 -19.82
C ILE A 3 -6.06 -6.90 -19.89
N LEU A 4 -5.25 -6.57 -20.88
CA LEU A 4 -3.89 -7.11 -21.01
C LEU A 4 -3.02 -6.65 -19.83
N ASN A 5 -3.05 -5.37 -19.49
CA ASN A 5 -2.29 -4.77 -18.40
C ASN A 5 -2.69 -5.40 -17.04
N ALA A 6 -3.99 -5.55 -16.76
CA ALA A 6 -4.47 -6.19 -15.54
C ALA A 6 -3.99 -7.66 -15.44
N ASN A 7 -4.04 -8.40 -16.55
CA ASN A 7 -3.56 -9.79 -16.57
C ASN A 7 -2.04 -9.91 -16.48
N TYR A 8 -1.29 -8.93 -17.00
CA TYR A 8 0.15 -8.84 -16.81
C TYR A 8 0.51 -8.69 -15.33
N LEU A 9 -0.07 -7.71 -14.63
CA LEU A 9 0.13 -7.51 -13.21
C LEU A 9 -0.32 -8.73 -12.39
N ALA A 10 -1.47 -9.33 -12.73
CA ALA A 10 -1.96 -10.52 -12.06
C ALA A 10 -0.99 -11.71 -12.22
N ALA A 11 -0.39 -11.88 -13.39
CA ALA A 11 0.60 -12.94 -13.62
C ALA A 11 1.88 -12.73 -12.78
N CYS A 12 2.32 -11.48 -12.60
CA CYS A 12 3.51 -11.14 -11.82
C CYS A 12 3.29 -11.28 -10.30
N LEU A 13 2.06 -11.01 -9.80
CA LEU A 13 1.79 -10.90 -8.36
C LEU A 13 1.06 -12.10 -7.75
N LYS A 14 0.57 -13.05 -8.57
CA LYS A 14 -0.25 -14.19 -8.11
C LYS A 14 0.42 -15.10 -7.10
N ASP A 15 1.75 -15.22 -7.16
CA ASP A 15 2.51 -16.15 -6.33
C ASP A 15 2.95 -15.51 -5.00
N THR A 16 2.79 -14.19 -4.85
CA THR A 16 3.01 -13.44 -3.62
C THR A 16 1.70 -13.20 -2.87
N TYR A 17 0.88 -12.29 -3.37
CA TYR A 17 -0.38 -11.88 -2.72
C TYR A 17 -1.56 -12.83 -2.98
N GLY A 18 -1.56 -13.51 -4.13
CA GLY A 18 -2.74 -14.22 -4.62
C GLY A 18 -3.74 -13.29 -5.33
N ILE A 19 -4.54 -13.87 -6.20
CA ILE A 19 -5.58 -13.16 -6.96
C ILE A 19 -6.93 -13.82 -6.73
N VAL A 20 -7.90 -13.05 -6.24
CA VAL A 20 -9.29 -13.51 -6.09
C VAL A 20 -10.08 -13.22 -7.36
N TYR A 21 -11.15 -13.97 -7.59
CA TYR A 21 -12.08 -13.80 -8.71
C TYR A 21 -11.42 -13.86 -10.10
N ARG A 22 -10.85 -14.99 -10.41
CA ARG A 22 -10.37 -15.32 -11.75
C ARG A 22 -11.44 -16.08 -12.53
N GLY A 23 -11.54 -15.83 -13.84
CA GLY A 23 -12.34 -16.62 -14.75
C GLY A 23 -11.86 -18.07 -14.88
N ALA A 24 -12.61 -18.92 -15.57
CA ALA A 24 -12.33 -20.34 -15.73
C ALA A 24 -10.93 -20.64 -16.30
N ASN A 25 -10.39 -19.74 -17.13
CA ASN A 25 -9.04 -19.84 -17.69
C ASN A 25 -7.95 -19.17 -16.83
N GLY A 26 -8.28 -18.70 -15.62
CA GLY A 26 -7.34 -18.06 -14.72
C GLY A 26 -7.09 -16.58 -14.99
N PHE A 27 -7.77 -15.97 -15.97
CA PHE A 27 -7.65 -14.56 -16.32
C PHE A 27 -8.60 -13.67 -15.51
N VAL A 28 -8.21 -12.40 -15.38
CA VAL A 28 -9.02 -11.31 -14.80
C VAL A 28 -9.60 -10.41 -15.90
N GLY A 29 -10.51 -9.51 -15.55
CA GLY A 29 -11.03 -8.44 -16.43
C GLY A 29 -10.03 -7.29 -16.60
N HIS A 30 -10.53 -6.06 -16.56
CA HIS A 30 -9.72 -4.84 -16.62
C HIS A 30 -9.13 -4.45 -15.26
N GLU A 31 -9.53 -5.14 -14.22
CA GLU A 31 -9.07 -4.98 -12.83
C GLU A 31 -8.71 -6.34 -12.22
N MET A 32 -7.92 -6.33 -11.17
CA MET A 32 -7.62 -7.52 -10.38
C MET A 32 -7.81 -7.24 -8.89
N ILE A 33 -8.19 -8.29 -8.16
CA ILE A 33 -8.39 -8.22 -6.71
C ILE A 33 -7.26 -8.99 -6.02
N LEU A 34 -6.36 -8.27 -5.34
CA LEU A 34 -5.28 -8.87 -4.54
C LEU A 34 -5.79 -9.32 -3.19
N GLU A 35 -5.38 -10.52 -2.79
CA GLU A 35 -5.71 -11.13 -1.50
C GLU A 35 -4.74 -10.67 -0.41
N CYS A 36 -5.24 -9.96 0.61
CA CYS A 36 -4.44 -9.48 1.73
C CYS A 36 -4.81 -10.12 3.08
N ARG A 37 -5.88 -10.91 3.16
CA ARG A 37 -6.36 -11.50 4.42
C ARG A 37 -5.34 -12.44 5.05
N LYS A 38 -4.67 -13.27 4.26
CA LYS A 38 -3.61 -14.16 4.75
C LYS A 38 -2.42 -13.40 5.31
N VAL A 39 -2.05 -12.29 4.65
CA VAL A 39 -1.00 -11.40 5.14
C VAL A 39 -1.38 -10.87 6.51
N HIS A 40 -2.61 -10.38 6.64
CA HIS A 40 -3.12 -9.85 7.90
C HIS A 40 -3.16 -10.91 9.01
N GLU A 41 -3.64 -12.11 8.72
CA GLU A 41 -3.68 -13.23 9.67
C GLU A 41 -2.28 -13.61 10.19
N GLU A 42 -1.27 -13.59 9.32
CA GLU A 42 0.08 -14.03 9.66
C GLU A 42 0.95 -12.93 10.30
N THR A 43 0.72 -11.66 9.97
CA THR A 43 1.63 -10.55 10.33
C THR A 43 0.95 -9.39 11.05
N GLY A 44 -0.38 -9.31 11.02
CA GLY A 44 -1.14 -8.14 11.45
C GLY A 44 -1.17 -6.99 10.43
N ILE A 45 -0.41 -7.07 9.33
CA ILE A 45 -0.40 -6.04 8.28
C ILE A 45 -1.67 -6.13 7.43
N SER A 46 -2.44 -5.07 7.40
CA SER A 46 -3.70 -4.98 6.66
C SER A 46 -3.52 -4.46 5.23
N GLU A 47 -4.58 -4.61 4.41
CA GLU A 47 -4.66 -3.97 3.09
C GLU A 47 -4.53 -2.44 3.17
N ASN A 48 -4.98 -1.84 4.28
CA ASN A 48 -4.83 -0.40 4.51
C ASN A 48 -3.35 -0.02 4.71
N ASP A 49 -2.58 -0.84 5.42
CA ASP A 49 -1.14 -0.60 5.63
C ASP A 49 -0.38 -0.68 4.31
N ILE A 50 -0.68 -1.68 3.48
CA ILE A 50 -0.10 -1.84 2.14
C ILE A 50 -0.45 -0.63 1.26
N ALA A 51 -1.71 -0.20 1.26
CA ALA A 51 -2.16 0.96 0.49
C ALA A 51 -1.49 2.26 0.94
N LYS A 52 -1.33 2.46 2.25
CA LYS A 52 -0.61 3.62 2.80
C LYS A 52 0.88 3.57 2.45
N ARG A 53 1.48 2.38 2.48
CA ARG A 53 2.88 2.23 2.08
C ARG A 53 3.10 2.52 0.60
N LEU A 54 2.18 2.16 -0.30
CA LEU A 54 2.20 2.53 -1.72
C LEU A 54 2.31 4.05 -1.92
N MET A 55 1.71 4.85 -1.04
CA MET A 55 1.83 6.32 -1.12
C MET A 55 3.27 6.80 -0.90
N ASP A 56 4.07 6.12 -0.05
CA ASP A 56 5.50 6.42 0.13
C ASP A 56 6.32 6.14 -1.14
N TYR A 57 5.85 5.19 -1.96
CA TYR A 57 6.41 4.87 -3.26
C TYR A 57 5.91 5.79 -4.39
N GLY A 58 5.03 6.75 -4.07
CA GLY A 58 4.50 7.71 -5.03
C GLY A 58 3.25 7.24 -5.78
N TYR A 59 2.65 6.12 -5.38
CA TYR A 59 1.42 5.62 -5.99
C TYR A 59 0.18 6.13 -5.26
N HIS A 60 -0.87 6.41 -6.01
CA HIS A 60 -2.19 6.58 -5.45
C HIS A 60 -2.68 5.24 -4.87
N ALA A 61 -3.20 5.27 -3.64
CA ALA A 61 -3.67 4.06 -2.99
C ALA A 61 -4.83 3.40 -3.78
N PRO A 62 -4.78 2.08 -4.02
CA PRO A 62 -5.87 1.35 -4.67
C PRO A 62 -7.15 1.37 -3.83
N THR A 63 -8.27 1.00 -4.44
CA THR A 63 -9.54 0.81 -3.73
C THR A 63 -9.40 -0.32 -2.70
N LEU A 64 -9.73 0.02 -1.45
CA LEU A 64 -9.61 -0.88 -0.30
C LEU A 64 -10.88 -1.67 -0.07
N SER A 65 -10.73 -2.94 0.33
CA SER A 65 -11.81 -3.79 0.86
C SER A 65 -13.05 -3.84 -0.03
N PHE A 66 -12.87 -3.80 -1.34
CA PHE A 66 -13.94 -3.89 -2.32
C PHE A 66 -13.52 -4.79 -3.51
N PRO A 67 -14.39 -5.67 -3.99
CA PRO A 67 -15.74 -6.00 -3.49
C PRO A 67 -15.73 -6.86 -2.22
N VAL A 68 -14.56 -7.26 -1.74
CA VAL A 68 -14.38 -8.14 -0.57
C VAL A 68 -13.49 -7.46 0.46
N HIS A 69 -13.85 -7.54 1.72
CA HIS A 69 -13.03 -7.05 2.83
C HIS A 69 -11.65 -7.74 2.86
N GLY A 70 -10.62 -6.96 3.19
CA GLY A 70 -9.25 -7.47 3.27
C GLY A 70 -8.57 -7.67 1.91
N THR A 71 -8.99 -6.93 0.89
CA THR A 71 -8.43 -6.98 -0.46
C THR A 71 -8.08 -5.60 -1.01
N LEU A 72 -7.25 -5.57 -2.04
CA LEU A 72 -6.93 -4.38 -2.83
C LEU A 72 -7.41 -4.59 -4.27
N MET A 73 -8.17 -3.64 -4.81
CA MET A 73 -8.57 -3.63 -6.21
C MET A 73 -7.63 -2.74 -7.01
N ILE A 74 -6.93 -3.34 -7.96
CA ILE A 74 -5.96 -2.67 -8.82
C ILE A 74 -6.49 -2.66 -10.24
N GLU A 75 -6.61 -1.46 -10.79
CA GLU A 75 -7.11 -1.20 -12.13
C GLU A 75 -6.07 -0.42 -12.94
N PRO A 76 -5.15 -1.11 -13.64
CA PRO A 76 -4.28 -0.45 -14.60
C PRO A 76 -5.07 -0.09 -15.84
N THR A 77 -5.01 1.18 -16.26
CA THR A 77 -5.70 1.63 -17.45
C THR A 77 -4.98 1.21 -18.73
N GLU A 78 -5.58 1.46 -19.89
CA GLU A 78 -4.94 1.27 -21.20
C GLU A 78 -3.81 2.27 -21.47
N SER A 79 -3.72 3.33 -20.67
CA SER A 79 -2.73 4.40 -20.82
C SER A 79 -1.39 4.09 -20.14
N GLU A 80 -1.35 3.08 -19.29
CA GLU A 80 -0.12 2.70 -18.59
C GLU A 80 0.90 2.06 -19.54
N SER A 81 2.16 2.53 -19.45
CA SER A 81 3.26 1.94 -20.20
C SER A 81 3.72 0.63 -19.55
N LEU A 82 4.40 -0.24 -20.32
CA LEU A 82 5.01 -1.44 -19.76
C LEU A 82 6.01 -1.10 -18.65
N ALA A 83 6.81 -0.05 -18.83
CA ALA A 83 7.78 0.40 -17.82
C ALA A 83 7.09 0.82 -16.50
N GLU A 84 5.91 1.44 -16.58
CA GLU A 84 5.13 1.80 -15.39
C GLU A 84 4.53 0.56 -14.72
N LEU A 85 4.05 -0.41 -15.50
CA LEU A 85 3.57 -1.68 -14.97
C LEU A 85 4.70 -2.46 -14.28
N ASP A 86 5.88 -2.51 -14.87
CA ASP A 86 7.07 -3.15 -14.29
C ASP A 86 7.47 -2.46 -12.98
N ASN A 87 7.52 -1.11 -12.97
CA ASN A 87 7.80 -0.35 -11.76
C ASN A 87 6.76 -0.61 -10.65
N PHE A 88 5.49 -0.69 -10.99
CA PHE A 88 4.45 -1.07 -10.01
C PHE A 88 4.65 -2.48 -9.46
N VAL A 89 5.01 -3.44 -10.29
CA VAL A 89 5.34 -4.81 -9.85
C VAL A 89 6.53 -4.79 -8.89
N ASP A 90 7.61 -4.08 -9.21
CA ASP A 90 8.79 -3.96 -8.35
C ASP A 90 8.43 -3.34 -7.00
N VAL A 91 7.60 -2.31 -6.98
CA VAL A 91 7.09 -1.69 -5.74
C VAL A 91 6.29 -2.69 -4.91
N MET A 92 5.36 -3.42 -5.51
CA MET A 92 4.57 -4.43 -4.80
C MET A 92 5.43 -5.57 -4.25
N LEU A 93 6.45 -6.00 -4.98
CA LEU A 93 7.40 -7.01 -4.51
C LEU A 93 8.28 -6.49 -3.37
N ASN A 94 8.68 -5.22 -3.38
CA ASN A 94 9.39 -4.61 -2.26
C ASN A 94 8.50 -4.52 -1.00
N ILE A 95 7.24 -4.10 -1.15
CA ILE A 95 6.26 -4.13 -0.04
C ILE A 95 6.07 -5.55 0.49
N TRP A 96 6.03 -6.55 -0.40
CA TRP A 96 6.00 -7.95 0.00
C TRP A 96 7.23 -8.35 0.82
N GLN A 97 8.41 -7.89 0.45
CA GLN A 97 9.63 -8.11 1.22
C GLN A 97 9.55 -7.47 2.61
N GLU A 98 9.06 -6.23 2.72
CA GLU A 98 8.82 -5.55 4.00
C GLU A 98 7.83 -6.35 4.89
N ILE A 99 6.79 -6.95 4.29
CA ILE A 99 5.85 -7.86 4.99
C ILE A 99 6.58 -9.11 5.50
N GLN A 100 7.47 -9.70 4.69
CA GLN A 100 8.25 -10.88 5.12
C GLN A 100 9.23 -10.54 6.26
N GLU A 101 9.80 -9.35 6.29
CA GLU A 101 10.63 -8.90 7.43
C GLU A 101 9.82 -8.87 8.74
N VAL A 102 8.57 -8.40 8.70
CA VAL A 102 7.68 -8.45 9.87
C VAL A 102 7.36 -9.89 10.25
N LYS A 103 7.01 -10.72 9.26
CA LYS A 103 6.69 -12.15 9.47
C LYS A 103 7.84 -12.92 10.12
N ASN A 104 9.07 -12.63 9.72
CA ASN A 104 10.27 -13.31 10.19
C ASN A 104 10.82 -12.72 11.50
N GLY A 105 10.24 -11.62 12.00
CA GLY A 105 10.71 -10.92 13.20
C GLY A 105 11.98 -10.08 12.97
N GLU A 106 12.31 -9.78 11.72
CA GLU A 106 13.41 -8.89 11.33
C GLU A 106 13.01 -7.42 11.48
N ALA A 107 11.72 -7.10 11.31
CA ALA A 107 11.11 -5.83 11.63
C ALA A 107 10.15 -5.97 12.82
N ASP A 108 10.06 -4.94 13.65
CA ASP A 108 9.15 -4.91 14.79
C ASP A 108 7.70 -4.95 14.30
N LYS A 109 6.87 -5.77 14.92
CA LYS A 109 5.49 -5.95 14.49
C LYS A 109 4.60 -4.73 14.82
N ASP A 110 4.94 -3.98 15.87
CA ASP A 110 4.19 -2.84 16.38
C ASP A 110 4.83 -1.49 15.98
N ASP A 111 6.05 -1.51 15.38
CA ASP A 111 6.75 -0.34 14.86
C ASP A 111 7.53 -0.68 13.59
N ASN A 112 6.90 -0.58 12.44
CA ASN A 112 7.50 -0.86 11.14
C ASN A 112 7.01 0.11 10.05
N VAL A 113 7.68 0.09 8.89
CA VAL A 113 7.40 1.01 7.78
C VAL A 113 5.99 0.88 7.19
N LEU A 114 5.32 -0.27 7.38
CA LEU A 114 3.99 -0.52 6.84
C LEU A 114 2.91 0.09 7.72
N ILE A 115 2.92 -0.21 9.03
CA ILE A 115 1.91 0.30 9.95
C ILE A 115 2.03 1.81 10.21
N ASN A 116 3.24 2.38 10.05
CA ASN A 116 3.47 3.81 10.23
C ASN A 116 3.33 4.62 8.92
N ALA A 117 3.26 3.96 7.76
CA ALA A 117 3.06 4.64 6.48
C ALA A 117 1.72 5.43 6.45
N PRO A 118 1.66 6.53 5.70
CA PRO A 118 2.72 7.13 4.90
C PRO A 118 3.62 8.06 5.72
N HIS A 119 4.87 8.28 5.24
CA HIS A 119 5.87 9.09 5.91
C HIS A 119 6.03 10.46 5.22
N PRO A 120 5.45 11.54 5.75
CA PRO A 120 5.60 12.87 5.19
C PRO A 120 6.98 13.46 5.45
N GLU A 121 7.37 14.43 4.63
CA GLU A 121 8.68 15.08 4.70
C GLU A 121 8.99 15.62 6.11
N TYR A 122 8.02 16.26 6.76
CA TYR A 122 8.24 16.87 8.07
C TYR A 122 8.61 15.87 9.17
N GLU A 123 8.19 14.59 9.06
CA GLU A 123 8.60 13.53 9.98
C GLU A 123 10.03 13.08 9.69
N ILE A 124 10.37 12.93 8.40
CA ILE A 124 11.70 12.47 7.96
C ILE A 124 12.79 13.47 8.32
N VAL A 125 12.51 14.78 8.20
CA VAL A 125 13.51 15.85 8.51
C VAL A 125 13.50 16.29 9.97
N SER A 126 12.57 15.78 10.78
CA SER A 126 12.50 16.10 12.21
C SER A 126 13.74 15.63 12.96
N ASP A 127 14.19 16.38 13.97
CA ASP A 127 15.25 15.94 14.89
C ASP A 127 14.85 14.71 15.72
N ARG A 128 13.54 14.51 15.92
CA ARG A 128 13.00 13.35 16.62
C ARG A 128 12.68 12.24 15.63
N TRP A 129 13.25 11.06 15.88
CA TRP A 129 12.92 9.83 15.17
C TRP A 129 12.83 8.70 16.17
N GLU A 130 11.64 8.26 16.45
CA GLU A 130 11.36 7.30 17.52
C GLU A 130 11.05 5.89 16.96
N HIS A 131 11.29 5.67 15.66
CA HIS A 131 11.05 4.39 15.01
C HIS A 131 12.26 3.46 15.04
N SER A 132 12.01 2.16 15.05
CA SER A 132 13.02 1.10 15.05
C SER A 132 13.73 0.94 13.70
N TYR A 133 13.19 1.53 12.62
CA TYR A 133 13.74 1.51 11.26
C TYR A 133 14.33 2.88 10.87
N THR A 134 15.13 2.91 9.80
CA THR A 134 15.82 4.13 9.38
C THR A 134 14.91 5.09 8.60
N ARG A 135 15.22 6.39 8.67
CA ARG A 135 14.59 7.42 7.82
C ARG A 135 14.75 7.12 6.32
N GLU A 136 15.90 6.56 5.94
CA GLU A 136 16.17 6.18 4.56
C GLU A 136 15.20 5.09 4.09
N LYS A 137 14.99 4.03 4.89
CA LYS A 137 14.02 2.98 4.58
C LYS A 137 12.59 3.52 4.50
N ALA A 138 12.24 4.47 5.35
CA ALA A 138 10.95 5.14 5.31
C ALA A 138 10.74 5.94 4.02
N ALA A 139 11.69 6.82 3.70
CA ALA A 139 11.57 7.81 2.62
C ALA A 139 11.95 7.28 1.24
N TYR A 140 12.97 6.43 1.16
CA TYR A 140 13.62 6.00 -0.08
C TYR A 140 13.77 4.48 -0.13
N PRO A 141 12.66 3.74 -0.13
CA PRO A 141 12.69 2.27 -0.05
C PRO A 141 13.37 1.59 -1.25
N ILE A 142 13.34 2.23 -2.44
CA ILE A 142 14.01 1.78 -3.67
C ILE A 142 14.60 2.99 -4.43
N GLU A 143 15.54 2.73 -5.34
CA GLU A 143 16.27 3.78 -6.06
C GLU A 143 15.35 4.64 -6.94
N SER A 144 14.38 4.05 -7.64
CA SER A 144 13.43 4.82 -8.47
C SER A 144 12.63 5.85 -7.67
N VAL A 145 12.32 5.55 -6.41
CA VAL A 145 11.69 6.51 -5.50
C VAL A 145 12.65 7.61 -5.10
N ARG A 146 13.95 7.31 -4.91
CA ARG A 146 14.96 8.32 -4.59
C ARG A 146 15.10 9.36 -5.70
N GLU A 147 15.09 8.91 -6.94
CA GLU A 147 15.21 9.78 -8.12
C GLU A 147 13.97 10.67 -8.34
N ASN A 148 12.79 10.15 -8.01
CA ASN A 148 11.51 10.77 -8.32
C ASN A 148 10.59 10.83 -7.09
N LYS A 149 11.10 11.24 -5.92
CA LYS A 149 10.31 11.25 -4.68
C LYS A 149 9.13 12.19 -4.77
N PHE A 150 7.95 11.65 -4.55
CA PHE A 150 6.74 12.39 -4.26
C PHE A 150 6.48 12.39 -2.74
N TRP A 151 6.43 13.56 -2.13
CA TRP A 151 6.17 13.70 -0.70
C TRP A 151 4.69 13.79 -0.39
N ILE A 152 4.23 12.93 0.50
CA ILE A 152 2.89 12.99 1.05
C ILE A 152 2.83 14.13 2.07
N ASN A 153 1.74 14.91 2.04
CA ASN A 153 1.57 16.08 2.90
C ASN A 153 1.06 15.74 4.31
N VAL A 154 0.47 14.56 4.50
CA VAL A 154 -0.23 14.17 5.73
C VAL A 154 0.20 12.77 6.13
N ALA A 155 0.58 12.59 7.40
CA ALA A 155 0.81 11.29 8.00
C ALA A 155 -0.48 10.44 8.07
N ARG A 156 -0.40 9.26 8.65
CA ARG A 156 -1.55 8.34 8.77
C ARG A 156 -2.73 9.00 9.48
N VAL A 157 -3.86 9.01 8.79
CA VAL A 157 -5.13 9.51 9.31
C VAL A 157 -5.91 8.37 9.96
N ASP A 158 -6.49 8.61 11.13
CA ASP A 158 -7.50 7.73 11.71
C ASP A 158 -8.84 7.94 10.98
N ASN A 159 -9.06 7.10 9.97
CA ASN A 159 -10.27 7.16 9.14
C ASN A 159 -11.53 6.94 9.97
N THR A 160 -11.50 6.03 10.94
CA THR A 160 -12.66 5.72 11.80
C THR A 160 -13.05 6.93 12.65
N LEU A 161 -12.06 7.61 13.21
CA LEU A 161 -12.30 8.85 13.96
C LEU A 161 -12.81 9.95 13.02
N GLY A 162 -12.20 10.09 11.83
CA GLY A 162 -12.62 11.05 10.81
C GLY A 162 -14.08 10.83 10.41
N ASP A 163 -14.47 9.61 10.10
CA ASP A 163 -15.84 9.26 9.70
C ASP A 163 -16.89 9.55 10.79
N ARG A 164 -16.50 9.42 12.06
CA ARG A 164 -17.38 9.71 13.20
C ARG A 164 -17.44 11.18 13.57
N LYS A 165 -16.44 11.98 13.20
CA LYS A 165 -16.29 13.40 13.59
C LYS A 165 -16.15 14.32 12.38
N LEU A 166 -16.87 14.03 11.30
CA LEU A 166 -16.74 14.68 9.99
C LEU A 166 -17.00 16.19 9.97
N LEU A 167 -17.82 16.70 10.88
CA LEU A 167 -18.20 18.10 10.85
C LEU A 167 -17.99 18.74 12.22
N PRO A 168 -17.01 19.65 12.39
CA PRO A 168 -17.05 20.58 13.49
C PRO A 168 -18.32 21.43 13.30
N THR A 169 -19.34 21.18 14.13
CA THR A 169 -20.51 22.04 14.09
C THR A 169 -20.13 23.40 14.66
N ARG A 170 -20.68 24.45 14.05
CA ARG A 170 -20.50 25.84 14.50
C ARG A 170 -21.00 26.07 15.95
N TYR A 171 -21.61 25.06 16.53
CA TYR A 171 -22.39 25.13 17.79
C TYR A 171 -22.04 24.07 18.84
N GLY A 172 -20.91 23.40 18.74
CA GLY A 172 -20.52 22.45 19.78
C GLY A 172 -19.23 21.71 19.52
N THR A 173 -18.45 21.52 20.56
CA THR A 173 -17.41 20.50 20.61
C THR A 173 -18.14 19.15 20.77
N PHE A 174 -17.81 18.19 19.89
CA PHE A 174 -18.18 16.81 20.15
C PHE A 174 -17.31 16.30 21.29
N GLU A 175 -17.93 15.98 22.42
CA GLU A 175 -17.34 15.17 23.47
C GLU A 175 -17.26 13.70 23.07
#